data_bc14f01b5b3875bfe23c05bf2641beeb
#
_entry.id   bc14f01b5b3875bfe23c05bf2641beeb
#
_cell.length_a   1.000
_cell.length_b   1.000
_cell.length_c   1.000
_cell.angle_alpha   90.00
_cell.angle_beta   90.00
_cell.angle_gamma   90.00
#
_symmetry.space_group_name_H-M   'P 1'
#
loop_
_entity.id
_entity.type
_entity.pdbx_description
1 polymer ?
#
loop_
_entity_poly.entity_id
_entity_poly.type
_entity_poly.pdbx_seq_one_letter_code
_entity_poly.pdbx_strand_id
1 'polypeptide(L)'
;MEYRLDVFDKNPEVLLARLAKNCKSRRLEKGYSRNTLSKLTGIPSPTIERFERTGHISLDSFCKLVIEFDYFDEMGSILGKTKYSTSKELETINQNKNRIKGR
;
A
#
# COMPACT_ATOMS: atom_id res chain seq x y z
N MET A 1 7.66 -15.48 12.13
CA MET A 1 7.10 -15.33 12.10
C MET A 1 6.35 -15.04 11.75
N GLU A 2 5.78 -14.85 11.87
CA GLU A 2 4.96 -14.64 11.79
C GLU A 2 4.10 -14.63 11.39
N TYR A 3 3.77 -14.56 11.01
CA TYR A 3 2.98 -14.53 10.66
C TYR A 3 1.90 -15.19 10.39
N ARG A 4 1.26 -15.86 10.65
CA ARG A 4 0.18 -16.46 10.59
C ARG A 4 -0.89 -15.82 11.12
N LEU A 5 -0.68 -14.81 11.63
CA LEU A 5 -1.70 -14.13 12.18
C LEU A 5 -2.63 -13.71 11.17
N ASP A 6 -2.30 -13.59 9.96
CA ASP A 6 -3.15 -13.07 8.97
C ASP A 6 -4.42 -13.79 8.73
N VAL A 7 -4.48 -15.05 9.09
CA VAL A 7 -5.71 -15.82 8.90
C VAL A 7 -6.83 -15.30 9.78
N PHE A 8 -6.51 -14.85 10.98
CA PHE A 8 -7.52 -14.38 11.90
C PHE A 8 -7.52 -12.86 12.07
N ASP A 9 -6.41 -12.22 11.76
CA ASP A 9 -6.28 -10.79 12.01
C ASP A 9 -6.19 -9.99 10.74
N LYS A 10 -7.10 -10.23 9.83
CA LYS A 10 -7.15 -9.45 8.60
C LYS A 10 -7.92 -8.18 8.85
N ASN A 11 -7.23 -7.21 9.37
CA ASN A 11 -7.84 -5.91 9.61
C ASN A 11 -6.90 -4.81 9.16
N PRO A 12 -7.43 -3.60 8.96
CA PRO A 12 -6.61 -2.50 8.43
C PRO A 12 -5.39 -2.16 9.27
N GLU A 13 -5.52 -2.25 10.59
CA GLU A 13 -4.39 -1.87 11.46
C GLU A 13 -3.19 -2.78 11.27
N VAL A 14 -3.44 -4.06 11.08
CA VAL A 14 -2.35 -5.01 10.84
C VAL A 14 -1.66 -4.69 9.52
N LEU A 15 -2.45 -4.39 8.50
CA LEU A 15 -1.89 -4.08 7.20
C LEU A 15 -1.13 -2.77 7.21
N LEU A 16 -1.67 -1.75 7.89
CA LEU A 16 -0.99 -0.46 8.00
C LEU A 16 0.35 -0.61 8.71
N ALA A 17 0.38 -1.38 9.78
CA ALA A 17 1.63 -1.61 10.52
C ALA A 17 2.67 -2.32 9.64
N ARG A 18 2.22 -3.26 8.81
CA ARG A 18 3.11 -3.97 7.91
C ARG A 18 3.69 -3.02 6.86
N LEU A 19 2.85 -2.18 6.29
CA LEU A 19 3.31 -1.22 5.28
C LEU A 19 4.29 -0.22 5.88
N ALA A 20 4.02 0.25 7.10
CA ALA A 20 4.91 1.17 7.78
C ALA A 20 6.28 0.53 8.04
N LYS A 21 6.26 -0.72 8.48
CA LYS A 21 7.50 -1.45 8.74
C LYS A 21 8.30 -1.65 7.45
N ASN A 22 7.60 -1.98 6.37
CA ASN A 22 8.26 -2.17 5.09
C ASN A 22 8.90 -0.87 4.60
N CYS A 23 8.20 0.24 4.75
CA CYS A 23 8.75 1.53 4.34
C CYS A 23 9.97 1.90 5.17
N LYS A 24 9.91 1.66 6.46
CA LYS A 24 11.07 1.93 7.32
C LYS A 24 12.27 1.08 6.90
N SER A 25 12.04 -0.19 6.58
CA SER A 25 13.10 -1.07 6.13
C SER A 25 13.73 -0.57 4.83
N ARG A 26 12.92 -0.12 3.90
CA ARG A 26 13.46 0.42 2.64
C ARG A 26 14.22 1.70 2.86
N ARG A 27 13.74 2.54 3.78
CA ARG A 27 14.45 3.78 4.10
C ARG A 27 15.84 3.48 4.67
N LEU A 28 15.89 2.56 5.63
CA LEU A 28 17.16 2.20 6.27
C LEU A 28 18.11 1.52 5.29
N GLU A 29 17.58 0.72 4.39
CA GLU A 29 18.36 0.07 3.36
C GLU A 29 19.07 1.06 2.46
N LYS A 30 18.40 2.16 2.15
CA LYS A 30 18.98 3.21 1.33
C LYS A 30 19.88 4.16 2.12
N GLY A 31 19.96 3.98 3.43
CA GLY A 31 20.77 4.84 4.27
C GLY A 31 20.19 6.21 4.50
N TYR A 32 18.88 6.39 4.28
CA TYR A 32 18.26 7.69 4.44
C TYR A 32 17.84 7.93 5.88
N SER A 33 18.13 9.14 6.38
CA SER A 33 17.49 9.60 7.59
C SER A 33 16.07 10.03 7.22
N ARG A 34 15.23 10.23 8.23
CA ARG A 34 13.89 10.77 7.96
C ARG A 34 13.96 12.16 7.34
N ASN A 35 14.94 12.95 7.75
CA ASN A 35 15.12 14.28 7.18
C ASN A 35 15.49 14.20 5.70
N THR A 36 16.37 13.28 5.34
CA THR A 36 16.74 13.10 3.94
C THR A 36 15.53 12.66 3.13
N LEU A 37 14.78 11.68 3.64
CA LEU A 37 13.59 11.22 2.94
C LEU A 37 12.56 12.34 2.80
N SER A 38 12.44 13.17 3.83
CA SER A 38 11.55 14.33 3.79
C SER A 38 11.93 15.26 2.64
N LYS A 39 13.21 15.51 2.48
CA LYS A 39 13.67 16.41 1.41
C LYS A 39 13.41 15.81 0.04
N LEU A 40 13.59 14.51 -0.10
CA LEU A 40 13.40 13.86 -1.39
C LEU A 40 11.93 13.77 -1.79
N THR A 41 11.04 13.62 -0.84
CA THR A 41 9.63 13.37 -1.12
C THR A 41 8.75 14.60 -0.93
N GLY A 42 9.21 15.57 -0.15
CA GLY A 42 8.37 16.69 0.21
C GLY A 42 7.45 16.42 1.38
N ILE A 43 7.53 15.23 1.98
CA ILE A 43 6.71 14.89 3.13
C ILE A 43 7.41 15.38 4.38
N PRO A 44 6.71 16.11 5.28
CA PRO A 44 7.35 16.58 6.50
C PRO A 44 7.93 15.42 7.32
N SER A 45 9.11 15.63 7.88
CA SER A 45 9.77 14.59 8.67
C SER A 45 8.89 14.06 9.82
N PRO A 46 8.16 14.91 10.56
CA PRO A 46 7.26 14.39 11.60
C PRO A 46 6.17 13.46 11.04
N THR A 47 5.73 13.71 9.82
CA THR A 47 4.74 12.85 9.18
C THR A 47 5.31 11.47 8.89
N ILE A 48 6.56 11.43 8.43
CA ILE A 48 7.25 10.16 8.17
C ILE A 48 7.43 9.40 9.49
N GLU A 49 7.85 10.10 10.53
CA GLU A 49 8.04 9.47 11.84
C GLU A 49 6.73 8.90 12.36
N ARG A 50 5.65 9.69 12.27
CA ARG A 50 4.36 9.24 12.74
C ARG A 50 3.88 8.00 11.96
N PHE A 51 4.09 8.00 10.64
CA PHE A 51 3.72 6.85 9.83
C PHE A 51 4.49 5.61 10.26
N GLU A 52 5.80 5.74 10.44
CA GLU A 52 6.62 4.59 10.83
C GLU A 52 6.21 4.05 12.19
N ARG A 53 5.72 4.92 13.06
CA ARG A 53 5.34 4.53 14.40
C ARG A 53 3.90 4.01 14.49
N THR A 54 2.99 4.57 13.72
CA THR A 54 1.56 4.27 13.86
C THR A 54 0.92 3.59 12.65
N GLY A 55 1.54 3.66 11.50
CA GLY A 55 0.95 3.13 10.28
C GLY A 55 0.01 4.11 9.58
N HIS A 56 -0.19 5.30 10.14
CA HIS A 56 -1.15 6.24 9.56
C HIS A 56 -0.47 7.33 8.74
N ILE A 57 -0.94 7.50 7.51
CA ILE A 57 -0.43 8.50 6.59
C ILE A 57 -1.49 8.68 5.52
N SER A 58 -1.51 9.82 4.88
CA SER A 58 -2.43 10.01 3.75
C SER A 58 -1.99 9.12 2.59
N LEU A 59 -2.93 8.70 1.78
CA LEU A 59 -2.61 7.89 0.62
C LEU A 59 -1.70 8.66 -0.34
N ASP A 60 -1.93 9.94 -0.49
CA ASP A 60 -1.09 10.78 -1.33
C ASP A 60 0.38 10.72 -0.88
N SER A 61 0.63 10.91 0.40
CA SER A 61 1.99 10.85 0.93
C SER A 61 2.56 9.44 0.82
N PHE A 62 1.74 8.42 1.04
CA PHE A 62 2.20 7.05 0.88
C PHE A 62 2.66 6.79 -0.56
N CYS A 63 1.92 7.32 -1.53
CA CYS A 63 2.31 7.17 -2.94
C CYS A 63 3.66 7.83 -3.21
N LYS A 64 3.93 8.97 -2.57
CA LYS A 64 5.23 9.61 -2.74
C LYS A 64 6.36 8.72 -2.21
N LEU A 65 6.13 8.03 -1.10
CA LEU A 65 7.11 7.09 -0.56
C LEU A 65 7.31 5.92 -1.51
N VAL A 66 6.22 5.40 -2.03
CA VAL A 66 6.24 4.26 -2.95
C VAL A 66 7.08 4.59 -4.19
N ILE A 67 6.89 5.79 -4.73
CA ILE A 67 7.65 6.24 -5.90
C ILE A 67 9.12 6.37 -5.55
N GLU A 68 9.42 6.95 -4.41
CA GLU A 68 10.81 7.14 -3.99
C GLU A 68 11.54 5.81 -3.83
N PHE A 69 10.84 4.78 -3.39
CA PHE A 69 11.43 3.46 -3.18
C PHE A 69 11.31 2.54 -4.39
N ASP A 70 10.87 3.08 -5.53
CA ASP A 70 10.77 2.32 -6.79
C ASP A 70 9.74 1.21 -6.79
N TYR A 71 8.61 1.45 -6.16
CA TYR A 71 7.50 0.49 -6.16
C TYR A 71 6.28 1.04 -6.88
N PHE A 72 6.52 1.94 -7.85
CA PHE A 72 5.43 2.56 -8.60
C PHE A 72 4.54 1.52 -9.30
N ASP A 73 5.18 0.60 -10.01
CA ASP A 73 4.42 -0.39 -10.78
C ASP A 73 3.68 -1.35 -9.86
N GLU A 74 4.34 -1.79 -8.80
CA GLU A 74 3.72 -2.71 -7.85
C GLU A 74 2.51 -2.07 -7.18
N MET A 75 2.65 -0.82 -6.77
CA MET A 75 1.54 -0.11 -6.14
C MET A 75 0.40 0.10 -7.14
N GLY A 76 0.75 0.45 -8.37
CA GLY A 76 -0.26 0.69 -9.39
C GLY A 76 -1.02 -0.55 -9.78
N SER A 77 -0.47 -1.73 -9.51
CA SER A 77 -1.13 -2.97 -9.86
C SER A 77 -2.03 -3.52 -8.76
N ILE A 78 -2.01 -2.90 -7.60
CA ILE A 78 -2.88 -3.36 -6.51
C ILE A 78 -4.34 -3.25 -6.96
N LEU A 79 -5.08 -4.34 -6.80
CA LEU A 79 -6.48 -4.44 -7.21
C LEU A 79 -6.66 -4.35 -8.73
N GLY A 80 -5.57 -4.43 -9.47
CA GLY A 80 -5.63 -4.29 -10.92
C GLY A 80 -6.12 -5.53 -11.65
N LYS A 81 -6.04 -6.69 -10.99
CA LYS A 81 -6.49 -7.93 -11.60
C LYS A 81 -7.65 -8.50 -10.82
N THR A 82 -8.60 -9.08 -11.55
CA THR A 82 -9.71 -9.73 -10.88
C THR A 82 -9.22 -11.01 -10.22
N LYS A 83 -9.85 -11.39 -9.15
CA LYS A 83 -9.51 -12.61 -8.43
C LYS A 83 -10.64 -13.60 -8.52
N TYR A 84 -10.90 -14.10 -9.73
CA TYR A 84 -11.92 -15.09 -9.91
C TYR A 84 -11.33 -16.41 -10.33
N SER A 85 -11.88 -17.46 -9.80
CA SER A 85 -11.40 -18.80 -10.09
C SER A 85 -12.23 -19.55 -11.11
N THR A 86 -13.39 -19.02 -11.50
CA THR A 86 -14.26 -19.71 -12.44
C THR A 86 -14.76 -18.78 -13.53
N SER A 87 -15.10 -19.37 -14.66
CA SER A 87 -15.66 -18.60 -15.76
C SER A 87 -16.98 -17.97 -15.38
N LYS A 88 -17.74 -18.66 -14.56
CA LYS A 88 -19.04 -18.15 -14.13
C LYS A 88 -18.90 -16.87 -13.33
N GLU A 89 -17.93 -16.83 -12.42
CA GLU A 89 -17.69 -15.65 -11.63
C GLU A 89 -17.28 -14.49 -12.53
N LEU A 90 -16.40 -14.78 -13.47
CA LEU A 90 -15.93 -13.76 -14.38
C LEU A 90 -17.08 -13.21 -15.22
N GLU A 91 -17.94 -14.09 -15.68
CA GLU A 91 -19.08 -13.68 -16.48
C GLU A 91 -20.02 -12.79 -15.68
N THR A 92 -20.31 -13.16 -14.46
CA THR A 92 -21.15 -12.36 -13.59
C THR A 92 -20.58 -10.96 -13.37
N ILE A 93 -19.28 -10.89 -13.17
CA ILE A 93 -18.63 -9.61 -12.97
C ILE A 93 -18.70 -8.75 -14.24
N ASN A 94 -18.50 -9.35 -15.40
CA ASN A 94 -18.59 -8.62 -16.65
C ASN A 94 -19.99 -8.04 -16.84
N GLN A 95 -21.02 -8.79 -16.49
CA GLN A 95 -22.38 -8.29 -16.59
C GLN A 95 -22.61 -7.11 -15.65
N ASN A 96 -22.06 -7.19 -14.45
CA ASN A 96 -22.18 -6.10 -13.50
C ASN A 96 -21.44 -4.85 -13.98
N LYS A 97 -20.28 -5.02 -14.58
CA LYS A 97 -19.55 -3.90 -15.13
C LYS A 97 -20.35 -3.20 -16.21
N ASN A 98 -20.98 -3.97 -17.08
CA ASN A 98 -21.78 -3.40 -18.15
C ASN A 98 -22.95 -2.59 -17.61
N ARG A 99 -23.58 -3.09 -16.54
CA ARG A 99 -24.68 -2.35 -15.94
C ARG A 99 -24.21 -1.01 -15.37
N ILE A 100 -23.05 -1.02 -14.73
CA ILE A 100 -22.53 0.22 -14.17
C ILE A 100 -22.23 1.20 -15.28
N LYS A 101 -21.64 0.74 -16.37
CA LYS A 101 -21.35 1.61 -17.49
C LYS A 101 -22.61 2.14 -18.17
N GLY A 102 -23.66 1.42 -18.09
CA GLY A 102 -24.91 1.83 -18.72
C GLY A 102 -25.61 2.97 -18.02
N ARG A 103 -25.09 3.38 -16.87
CA ARG A 103 -25.67 4.50 -16.19
C ARG A 103 -25.09 5.77 -16.70
#